data_3c0bc1397fe39044b6d5c2eca4d95184
#
_entry.id   3c0bc1397fe39044b6d5c2eca4d95184
#
_cell.length_a   1.000
_cell.length_b   1.000
_cell.length_c   1.000
_cell.angle_alpha   90.00
_cell.angle_beta   90.00
_cell.angle_gamma   90.00
#
_symmetry.space_group_name_H-M   'P 1'
#
loop_
_entity.id
_entity.type
_entity.pdbx_description
1 polymer ?
#
loop_
_entity_poly.entity_id
_entity_poly.type
_entity_poly.pdbx_seq_one_letter_code
_entity_poly.pdbx_strand_id
1 'polypeptide(L)'
;MLKELVLILMAGVLVNNYVLQQFLGICPFLGVSKKVNQAAGMGFAVTFVMLCATAVTYPLFTYALVPLKLEYLQTIVFILVIAALVQFVEIVLKKFIPALHKSLGVYLPLITTNCAVLGVTINNITDGYNFIESMISSLGVGLGFLLAMVLFAGVRSRIDNCPAPKAFKGIPITLIAASIVALAFYGFAGVVENLLA
;
A
#
# COMPACT_ATOMS: atom_id res chain seq x y z
N MET A 1 2.40 18.13 17.90
CA MET A 1 1.89 18.17 16.52
C MET A 1 2.97 17.87 15.45
N LEU A 2 3.95 18.75 15.16
CA LEU A 2 4.93 18.48 14.09
C LEU A 2 5.75 17.20 14.34
N LYS A 3 6.21 16.96 15.56
CA LYS A 3 6.94 15.74 15.94
C LYS A 3 6.09 14.49 15.74
N GLU A 4 4.84 14.52 16.15
CA GLU A 4 3.88 13.39 16.01
C GLU A 4 3.61 13.07 14.54
N LEU A 5 3.42 14.10 13.70
CA LEU A 5 3.20 13.92 12.27
C LEU A 5 4.41 13.29 11.56
N VAL A 6 5.63 13.72 11.93
CA VAL A 6 6.86 13.12 11.41
C VAL A 6 7.02 11.68 11.88
N LEU A 7 6.66 11.39 13.14
CA LEU A 7 6.70 10.02 13.69
C LEU A 7 5.70 9.09 12.99
N ILE A 8 4.47 9.54 12.75
CA ILE A 8 3.45 8.78 12.01
C ILE A 8 3.95 8.47 10.60
N LEU A 9 4.54 9.47 9.93
CA LEU A 9 5.08 9.27 8.57
C LEU A 9 6.25 8.28 8.56
N MET A 10 7.21 8.44 9.46
CA MET A 10 8.38 7.54 9.55
C MET A 10 7.98 6.13 9.98
N ALA A 11 7.02 6.01 10.91
CA ALA A 11 6.47 4.73 11.30
C ALA A 11 5.81 4.00 10.11
N GLY A 12 5.02 4.71 9.30
CA GLY A 12 4.37 4.14 8.12
C GLY A 12 5.36 3.70 7.03
N VAL A 13 6.46 4.43 6.86
CA VAL A 13 7.47 4.11 5.83
C VAL A 13 8.34 2.91 6.22
N LEU A 14 8.84 2.89 7.46
CA LEU A 14 9.88 1.94 7.88
C LEU A 14 9.34 0.82 8.79
N VAL A 15 8.65 1.20 9.89
CA VAL A 15 8.29 0.25 10.95
C VAL A 15 7.03 -0.52 10.63
N ASN A 16 5.95 0.19 10.32
CA ASN A 16 4.67 -0.40 9.97
C ASN A 16 4.49 -0.51 8.46
N ASN A 17 5.50 -1.04 7.77
CA ASN A 17 5.38 -1.25 6.33
C ASN A 17 4.30 -2.30 6.05
N TYR A 18 3.20 -1.88 5.44
CA TYR A 18 2.02 -2.71 5.22
C TYR A 18 2.31 -3.93 4.33
N VAL A 19 3.26 -3.82 3.40
CA VAL A 19 3.64 -4.94 2.53
C VAL A 19 4.48 -5.97 3.25
N LEU A 20 5.53 -5.51 3.94
CA LEU A 20 6.57 -6.39 4.48
C LEU A 20 6.25 -6.92 5.88
N GLN A 21 5.49 -6.18 6.69
CA GLN A 21 5.13 -6.61 8.04
C GLN A 21 3.69 -7.11 8.16
N GLN A 22 2.74 -6.41 7.55
CA GLN A 22 1.33 -6.78 7.64
C GLN A 22 0.87 -7.67 6.47
N PHE A 23 1.74 -7.91 5.49
CA PHE A 23 1.44 -8.70 4.28
C PHE A 23 0.23 -8.18 3.48
N LEU A 24 -0.06 -6.87 3.59
CA LEU A 24 -1.12 -6.21 2.84
C LEU A 24 -0.58 -5.69 1.50
N GLY A 25 -1.30 -5.95 0.41
CA GLY A 25 -0.88 -5.52 -0.92
C GLY A 25 0.14 -6.45 -1.60
N ILE A 26 0.15 -7.73 -1.23
CA ILE A 26 1.06 -8.75 -1.83
C ILE A 26 0.73 -8.98 -3.30
N CYS A 27 -0.54 -8.88 -3.72
CA CYS A 27 -0.94 -9.13 -5.11
C CYS A 27 -0.20 -8.24 -6.11
N PRO A 28 -0.19 -6.90 -5.99
CA PRO A 28 0.63 -6.06 -6.85
C PRO A 28 2.13 -6.24 -6.59
N PHE A 29 2.54 -6.51 -5.35
CA PHE A 29 3.93 -6.75 -4.98
C PHE A 29 4.54 -7.92 -5.74
N LEU A 30 3.87 -9.05 -5.85
CA LEU A 30 4.33 -10.21 -6.62
C LEU A 30 4.10 -10.05 -8.13
N GLY A 31 3.01 -9.39 -8.53
CA GLY A 31 2.60 -9.26 -9.93
C GLY A 31 3.47 -8.30 -10.74
N VAL A 32 3.77 -7.13 -10.16
CA VAL A 32 4.37 -5.99 -10.89
C VAL A 32 5.86 -5.80 -10.62
N SER A 33 6.46 -6.55 -9.69
CA SER A 33 7.86 -6.39 -9.28
C SER A 33 8.92 -6.92 -10.27
N LYS A 34 8.53 -7.31 -11.50
CA LYS A 34 9.48 -7.80 -12.52
C LYS A 34 10.39 -6.70 -13.09
N LYS A 35 9.91 -5.48 -13.19
CA LYS A 35 10.67 -4.32 -13.72
C LYS A 35 10.56 -3.14 -12.78
N VAL A 36 11.69 -2.53 -12.43
CA VAL A 36 11.76 -1.40 -11.48
C VAL A 36 10.88 -0.23 -11.91
N ASN A 37 10.84 0.11 -13.21
CA ASN A 37 10.01 1.21 -13.72
C ASN A 37 8.50 0.94 -13.54
N GLN A 38 8.07 -0.32 -13.71
CA GLN A 38 6.67 -0.71 -13.51
C GLN A 38 6.33 -0.73 -12.01
N ALA A 39 7.24 -1.21 -11.18
CA ALA A 39 7.11 -1.21 -9.73
C ALA A 39 6.99 0.21 -9.17
N ALA A 40 7.83 1.14 -9.64
CA ALA A 40 7.76 2.54 -9.25
C ALA A 40 6.44 3.20 -9.69
N GLY A 41 6.04 3.02 -10.96
CA GLY A 41 4.77 3.54 -11.47
C GLY A 41 3.56 3.03 -10.69
N MET A 42 3.56 1.73 -10.35
CA MET A 42 2.52 1.12 -9.52
C MET A 42 2.51 1.69 -8.10
N GLY A 43 3.70 1.87 -7.49
CA GLY A 43 3.82 2.46 -6.16
C GLY A 43 3.26 3.88 -6.09
N PHE A 44 3.56 4.72 -7.07
CA PHE A 44 2.98 6.07 -7.17
C PHE A 44 1.46 6.04 -7.35
N ALA A 45 0.94 5.17 -8.23
CA ALA A 45 -0.50 5.05 -8.45
C ALA A 45 -1.23 4.60 -7.18
N VAL A 46 -0.69 3.61 -6.45
CA VAL A 46 -1.26 3.14 -5.18
C VAL A 46 -1.22 4.23 -4.12
N THR A 47 -0.11 4.97 -3.99
CA THR A 47 0.00 6.10 -3.05
C THR A 47 -1.06 7.16 -3.33
N PHE A 48 -1.27 7.52 -4.59
CA PHE A 48 -2.29 8.48 -4.99
C PHE A 48 -3.70 7.97 -4.63
N VAL A 49 -3.99 6.70 -4.92
CA VAL A 49 -5.29 6.08 -4.59
C VAL A 49 -5.50 6.02 -3.08
N MET A 50 -4.47 5.70 -2.28
CA MET A 50 -4.55 5.70 -0.81
C MET A 50 -4.93 7.07 -0.27
N LEU A 51 -4.32 8.14 -0.77
CA LEU A 51 -4.66 9.51 -0.37
C LEU A 51 -6.10 9.87 -0.72
N CYS A 52 -6.53 9.59 -1.95
CA CYS A 52 -7.90 9.83 -2.38
C CYS A 52 -8.91 9.00 -1.58
N ALA A 53 -8.59 7.72 -1.33
CA ALA A 53 -9.44 6.84 -0.54
C ALA A 53 -9.63 7.37 0.90
N THR A 54 -8.54 7.75 1.57
CA THR A 54 -8.60 8.32 2.92
C THR A 54 -9.37 9.64 2.95
N ALA A 55 -9.17 10.52 1.96
CA ALA A 55 -9.88 11.79 1.85
C ALA A 55 -11.40 11.63 1.73
N VAL A 56 -11.87 10.53 1.11
CA VAL A 56 -13.30 10.25 0.95
C VAL A 56 -13.87 9.41 2.09
N THR A 57 -13.13 8.38 2.53
CA THR A 57 -13.62 7.45 3.56
C THR A 57 -13.68 8.06 4.95
N TYR A 58 -12.75 8.95 5.29
CA TYR A 58 -12.72 9.60 6.60
C TYR A 58 -13.97 10.46 6.88
N PRO A 59 -14.34 11.44 6.02
CA PRO A 59 -15.56 12.21 6.21
C PRO A 59 -16.82 11.33 6.12
N LEU A 60 -16.81 10.33 5.25
CA LEU A 60 -17.93 9.39 5.15
C LEU A 60 -18.14 8.63 6.45
N PHE A 61 -17.08 8.17 7.09
CA PHE A 61 -17.17 7.52 8.41
C PHE A 61 -17.72 8.48 9.46
N THR A 62 -17.13 9.67 9.56
CA THR A 62 -17.46 10.64 10.61
C THR A 62 -18.88 11.21 10.47
N TYR A 63 -19.34 11.49 9.24
CA TYR A 63 -20.63 12.15 9.02
C TYR A 63 -21.79 11.20 8.70
N ALA A 64 -21.49 9.98 8.22
CA ALA A 64 -22.55 9.03 7.84
C ALA A 64 -22.61 7.82 8.80
N LEU A 65 -21.49 7.11 9.02
CA LEU A 65 -21.52 5.85 9.78
C LEU A 65 -21.71 6.06 11.28
N VAL A 66 -21.00 7.03 11.87
CA VAL A 66 -21.09 7.31 13.31
C VAL A 66 -22.50 7.74 13.74
N PRO A 67 -23.15 8.73 13.11
CA PRO A 67 -24.48 9.15 13.53
C PRO A 67 -25.56 8.11 13.31
N LEU A 68 -25.39 7.22 12.32
CA LEU A 68 -26.32 6.13 12.02
C LEU A 68 -26.08 4.88 12.87
N LYS A 69 -25.02 4.84 13.71
CA LYS A 69 -24.59 3.67 14.50
C LYS A 69 -24.37 2.41 13.66
N LEU A 70 -23.87 2.58 12.43
CA LEU A 70 -23.60 1.51 11.47
C LEU A 70 -22.10 1.18 11.37
N GLU A 71 -21.36 1.34 12.47
CA GLU A 71 -19.90 1.10 12.50
C GLU A 71 -19.53 -0.33 12.10
N TYR A 72 -20.39 -1.32 12.38
CA TYR A 72 -20.17 -2.71 12.00
C TYR A 72 -20.19 -2.93 10.47
N LEU A 73 -20.77 -2.03 9.69
CA LEU A 73 -20.78 -2.07 8.23
C LEU A 73 -19.60 -1.31 7.59
N GLN A 74 -18.71 -0.74 8.40
CA GLN A 74 -17.57 0.07 7.97
C GLN A 74 -16.79 -0.57 6.82
N THR A 75 -16.40 -1.83 6.95
CA THR A 75 -15.59 -2.55 5.96
C THR A 75 -16.30 -2.67 4.62
N ILE A 76 -17.61 -3.00 4.62
CA ILE A 76 -18.39 -3.16 3.38
C ILE A 76 -18.53 -1.82 2.66
N VAL A 77 -18.85 -0.77 3.40
CA VAL A 77 -19.00 0.59 2.86
C VAL A 77 -17.67 1.08 2.29
N PHE A 78 -16.56 0.85 2.99
CA PHE A 78 -15.23 1.25 2.51
C PHE A 78 -14.84 0.53 1.24
N ILE A 79 -15.04 -0.78 1.15
CA ILE A 79 -14.76 -1.56 -0.07
C ILE A 79 -15.56 -0.99 -1.24
N LEU A 80 -16.84 -0.71 -1.06
CA LEU A 80 -17.71 -0.18 -2.11
C LEU A 80 -17.25 1.21 -2.58
N VAL A 81 -16.94 2.10 -1.65
CA VAL A 81 -16.48 3.46 -1.94
C VAL A 81 -15.12 3.45 -2.63
N ILE A 82 -14.17 2.65 -2.13
CA ILE A 82 -12.83 2.52 -2.74
C ILE A 82 -12.96 1.95 -4.16
N ALA A 83 -13.79 0.93 -4.38
CA ALA A 83 -14.01 0.35 -5.69
C ALA A 83 -14.59 1.38 -6.67
N ALA A 84 -15.60 2.15 -6.27
CA ALA A 84 -16.19 3.20 -7.07
C ALA A 84 -15.18 4.33 -7.41
N LEU A 85 -14.38 4.73 -6.42
CA LEU A 85 -13.35 5.76 -6.58
C LEU A 85 -12.26 5.31 -7.56
N VAL A 86 -11.77 4.07 -7.43
CA VAL A 86 -10.72 3.55 -8.31
C VAL A 86 -11.25 3.38 -9.73
N GLN A 87 -12.49 2.95 -9.92
CA GLN A 87 -13.14 2.91 -11.24
C GLN A 87 -13.23 4.30 -11.87
N PHE A 88 -13.57 5.31 -11.08
CA PHE A 88 -13.57 6.70 -11.52
C PHE A 88 -12.17 7.15 -11.96
N VAL A 89 -11.15 6.89 -11.13
CA VAL A 89 -9.74 7.20 -11.46
C VAL A 89 -9.28 6.48 -12.73
N GLU A 90 -9.70 5.23 -12.94
CA GLU A 90 -9.40 4.47 -14.16
C GLU A 90 -9.97 5.15 -15.41
N ILE A 91 -11.21 5.59 -15.37
CA ILE A 91 -11.86 6.30 -16.49
C ILE A 91 -11.11 7.61 -16.80
N VAL A 92 -10.73 8.36 -15.75
CA VAL A 92 -9.96 9.60 -15.88
C VAL A 92 -8.58 9.33 -16.49
N LEU A 93 -7.84 8.34 -15.99
CA LEU A 93 -6.53 7.96 -16.54
C LEU A 93 -6.61 7.51 -18.00
N LYS A 94 -7.63 6.73 -18.36
CA LYS A 94 -7.86 6.29 -19.73
C LYS A 94 -8.09 7.46 -20.69
N LYS A 95 -8.76 8.52 -20.22
CA LYS A 95 -9.08 9.70 -21.03
C LYS A 95 -7.90 10.67 -21.14
N PHE A 96 -7.17 10.92 -20.04
CA PHE A 96 -6.15 11.97 -19.98
C PHE A 96 -4.73 11.46 -20.22
N ILE A 97 -4.39 10.23 -19.83
CA ILE A 97 -3.02 9.70 -19.93
C ILE A 97 -3.06 8.26 -20.49
N PRO A 98 -3.37 8.09 -21.79
CA PRO A 98 -3.50 6.76 -22.41
C PRO A 98 -2.18 5.95 -22.41
N ALA A 99 -1.03 6.61 -22.38
CA ALA A 99 0.28 5.96 -22.30
C ALA A 99 0.47 5.24 -20.95
N LEU A 100 0.08 5.88 -19.84
CA LEU A 100 0.13 5.29 -18.50
C LEU A 100 -0.91 4.20 -18.35
N HIS A 101 -2.12 4.40 -18.87
CA HIS A 101 -3.17 3.38 -18.91
C HIS A 101 -2.70 2.12 -19.65
N LYS A 102 -1.99 2.26 -20.79
CA LYS A 102 -1.51 1.12 -21.56
C LYS A 102 -0.41 0.33 -20.84
N SER A 103 0.43 0.98 -20.05
CA SER A 103 1.46 0.33 -19.25
C SER A 103 0.93 -0.30 -17.95
N LEU A 104 -0.12 0.29 -17.35
CA LEU A 104 -0.74 -0.17 -16.10
C LEU A 104 -2.04 -0.94 -16.31
N GLY A 105 -2.60 -0.96 -17.54
CA GLY A 105 -3.95 -1.42 -17.83
C GLY A 105 -4.29 -2.85 -17.38
N VAL A 106 -3.31 -3.77 -17.43
CA VAL A 106 -3.48 -5.15 -16.92
C VAL A 106 -3.44 -5.19 -15.39
N TYR A 107 -2.84 -4.18 -14.74
CA TYR A 107 -2.64 -4.13 -13.29
C TYR A 107 -3.65 -3.24 -12.55
N LEU A 108 -4.50 -2.52 -13.27
CA LEU A 108 -5.56 -1.67 -12.70
C LEU A 108 -6.51 -2.44 -11.76
N PRO A 109 -6.97 -3.65 -12.10
CA PRO A 109 -7.77 -4.45 -11.17
C PRO A 109 -7.04 -4.77 -9.86
N LEU A 110 -5.70 -4.88 -9.88
CA LEU A 110 -4.89 -5.10 -8.70
C LEU A 110 -4.81 -3.86 -7.78
N ILE A 111 -5.06 -2.66 -8.31
CA ILE A 111 -5.19 -1.43 -7.52
C ILE A 111 -6.55 -1.38 -6.84
N THR A 112 -7.62 -1.73 -7.58
CA THR A 112 -9.01 -1.70 -7.08
C THR A 112 -9.21 -2.65 -5.89
N THR A 113 -8.62 -3.84 -5.96
CA THR A 113 -8.73 -4.88 -4.91
C THR A 113 -7.52 -4.86 -3.95
N ASN A 114 -6.78 -3.76 -3.88
CA ASN A 114 -5.58 -3.69 -3.06
C ASN A 114 -5.94 -3.62 -1.57
N CYS A 115 -5.63 -4.69 -0.85
CA CYS A 115 -5.87 -4.78 0.60
C CYS A 115 -5.07 -3.73 1.42
N ALA A 116 -3.97 -3.19 0.91
CA ALA A 116 -3.24 -2.13 1.60
C ALA A 116 -4.03 -0.81 1.63
N VAL A 117 -4.78 -0.49 0.55
CA VAL A 117 -5.65 0.69 0.51
C VAL A 117 -6.77 0.58 1.55
N LEU A 118 -7.42 -0.59 1.62
CA LEU A 118 -8.45 -0.85 2.62
C LEU A 118 -7.85 -0.86 4.03
N GLY A 119 -6.70 -1.49 4.21
CA GLY A 119 -6.03 -1.58 5.51
C GLY A 119 -5.70 -0.21 6.09
N VAL A 120 -5.16 0.72 5.28
CA VAL A 120 -4.82 2.07 5.76
C VAL A 120 -6.06 2.86 6.17
N THR A 121 -7.16 2.73 5.43
CA THR A 121 -8.41 3.46 5.75
C THR A 121 -9.05 2.93 7.04
N ILE A 122 -9.00 1.62 7.30
CA ILE A 122 -9.52 1.02 8.53
C ILE A 122 -8.61 1.36 9.71
N ASN A 123 -7.29 1.20 9.57
CA ASN A 123 -6.35 1.46 10.66
C ASN A 123 -6.36 2.93 11.10
N ASN A 124 -6.45 3.88 10.17
CA ASN A 124 -6.55 5.30 10.51
C ASN A 124 -7.75 5.62 11.43
N ILE A 125 -8.85 4.91 11.26
CA ILE A 125 -10.03 5.08 12.10
C ILE A 125 -9.86 4.35 13.44
N THR A 126 -9.32 3.14 13.40
CA THR A 126 -9.09 2.32 14.60
C THR A 126 -8.08 2.99 15.55
N ASP A 127 -7.05 3.62 14.98
CA ASP A 127 -6.03 4.37 15.74
C ASP A 127 -6.54 5.74 16.21
N GLY A 128 -7.76 6.14 15.82
CA GLY A 128 -8.39 7.39 16.24
C GLY A 128 -7.73 8.66 15.69
N TYR A 129 -7.05 8.56 14.53
CA TYR A 129 -6.38 9.70 13.92
C TYR A 129 -7.35 10.78 13.45
N ASN A 130 -6.93 12.04 13.60
CA ASN A 130 -7.61 13.17 13.00
C ASN A 130 -7.46 13.14 11.46
N PHE A 131 -8.25 13.94 10.76
CA PHE A 131 -8.20 13.98 9.29
C PHE A 131 -6.78 14.26 8.73
N ILE A 132 -6.05 15.21 9.33
CA ILE A 132 -4.69 15.56 8.90
C ILE A 132 -3.71 14.41 9.20
N GLU A 133 -3.81 13.79 10.36
CA GLU A 133 -2.99 12.64 10.74
C GLU A 133 -3.26 11.44 9.84
N SER A 134 -4.52 11.18 9.50
CA SER A 134 -4.93 10.12 8.57
C SER A 134 -4.35 10.34 7.16
N MET A 135 -4.32 11.59 6.69
CA MET A 135 -3.72 11.92 5.39
C MET A 135 -2.21 11.71 5.39
N ILE A 136 -1.52 12.10 6.47
CA ILE A 136 -0.07 11.91 6.62
C ILE A 136 0.27 10.43 6.81
N SER A 137 -0.52 9.69 7.58
CA SER A 137 -0.40 8.23 7.72
C SER A 137 -0.52 7.54 6.35
N SER A 138 -1.55 7.89 5.56
CA SER A 138 -1.75 7.33 4.23
C SER A 138 -0.61 7.68 3.26
N LEU A 139 -0.04 8.87 3.35
CA LEU A 139 1.15 9.25 2.60
C LEU A 139 2.37 8.40 3.03
N GLY A 140 2.58 8.22 4.33
CA GLY A 140 3.67 7.41 4.88
C GLY A 140 3.57 5.95 4.43
N VAL A 141 2.39 5.35 4.57
CA VAL A 141 2.13 3.97 4.13
C VAL A 141 2.31 3.83 2.60
N GLY A 142 1.86 4.81 1.81
CA GLY A 142 2.04 4.83 0.36
C GLY A 142 3.52 4.90 -0.05
N LEU A 143 4.31 5.75 0.62
CA LEU A 143 5.75 5.82 0.40
C LEU A 143 6.46 4.54 0.86
N GLY A 144 6.03 3.93 1.96
CA GLY A 144 6.52 2.63 2.42
C GLY A 144 6.21 1.51 1.42
N PHE A 145 5.02 1.54 0.82
CA PHE A 145 4.62 0.62 -0.25
C PHE A 145 5.53 0.79 -1.48
N LEU A 146 5.76 2.02 -1.93
CA LEU A 146 6.65 2.34 -3.05
C LEU A 146 8.09 1.87 -2.78
N LEU A 147 8.62 2.16 -1.58
CA LEU A 147 9.94 1.71 -1.16
C LEU A 147 10.06 0.18 -1.22
N ALA A 148 9.11 -0.54 -0.62
CA ALA A 148 9.09 -2.00 -0.62
C ALA A 148 9.04 -2.57 -2.05
N MET A 149 8.22 -1.99 -2.92
CA MET A 149 8.08 -2.40 -4.32
C MET A 149 9.38 -2.22 -5.11
N VAL A 150 10.04 -1.07 -4.98
CA VAL A 150 11.30 -0.77 -5.70
C VAL A 150 12.44 -1.64 -5.20
N LEU A 151 12.59 -1.78 -3.88
CA LEU A 151 13.62 -2.67 -3.29
C LEU A 151 13.43 -4.12 -3.74
N PHE A 152 12.21 -4.60 -3.67
CA PHE A 152 11.94 -5.99 -4.06
C PHE A 152 12.10 -6.22 -5.56
N ALA A 153 11.76 -5.25 -6.41
CA ALA A 153 12.03 -5.34 -7.84
C ALA A 153 13.54 -5.45 -8.14
N GLY A 154 14.38 -4.74 -7.37
CA GLY A 154 15.83 -4.88 -7.43
C GLY A 154 16.31 -6.28 -7.04
N VAL A 155 15.83 -6.82 -5.94
CA VAL A 155 16.13 -8.19 -5.47
C VAL A 155 15.69 -9.22 -6.51
N ARG A 156 14.47 -9.10 -7.02
CA ARG A 156 13.91 -10.03 -8.01
C ARG A 156 14.70 -10.07 -9.32
N SER A 157 15.16 -8.91 -9.80
CA SER A 157 15.98 -8.86 -11.02
C SER A 157 17.29 -9.65 -10.90
N ARG A 158 17.81 -9.81 -9.69
CA ARG A 158 18.99 -10.65 -9.40
C ARG A 158 18.63 -12.13 -9.31
N ILE A 159 17.51 -12.45 -8.66
CA ILE A 159 17.07 -13.83 -8.43
C ILE A 159 16.66 -14.52 -9.73
N ASP A 160 16.01 -13.81 -10.64
CA ASP A 160 15.58 -14.36 -11.94
C ASP A 160 16.76 -14.86 -12.78
N ASN A 161 17.98 -14.37 -12.54
CA ASN A 161 19.22 -14.78 -13.21
C ASN A 161 20.02 -15.84 -12.44
N CYS A 162 19.58 -16.27 -11.25
CA CYS A 162 20.29 -17.30 -10.47
C CYS A 162 19.98 -18.70 -10.96
N PRO A 163 20.96 -19.63 -10.95
CA PRO A 163 20.77 -21.04 -11.28
C PRO A 163 20.03 -21.76 -10.13
N ALA A 164 18.71 -21.58 -10.07
CA ALA A 164 17.88 -22.24 -9.09
C ALA A 164 17.43 -23.63 -9.58
N PRO A 165 17.26 -24.63 -8.68
CA PRO A 165 16.66 -25.93 -8.98
C PRO A 165 15.28 -25.75 -9.61
N LYS A 166 14.92 -26.65 -10.55
CA LYS A 166 13.65 -26.55 -11.29
C LYS A 166 12.41 -26.47 -10.40
N ALA A 167 12.44 -27.09 -9.23
CA ALA A 167 11.33 -27.07 -8.25
C ALA A 167 11.11 -25.68 -7.60
N PHE A 168 12.14 -24.84 -7.51
CA PHE A 168 12.06 -23.53 -6.89
C PHE A 168 11.91 -22.37 -7.89
N LYS A 169 12.01 -22.64 -9.19
CA LYS A 169 11.89 -21.60 -10.21
C LYS A 169 10.49 -20.95 -10.21
N GLY A 170 10.45 -19.63 -10.29
CA GLY A 170 9.23 -18.84 -10.42
C GLY A 170 8.71 -18.27 -9.11
N ILE A 171 7.45 -18.54 -8.77
CA ILE A 171 6.79 -18.01 -7.56
C ILE A 171 7.46 -18.46 -6.26
N PRO A 172 7.86 -19.74 -6.06
CA PRO A 172 8.42 -20.17 -4.79
C PRO A 172 9.69 -19.41 -4.38
N ILE A 173 10.63 -19.20 -5.28
CA ILE A 173 11.87 -18.46 -4.99
C ILE A 173 11.58 -16.98 -4.70
N THR A 174 10.57 -16.41 -5.38
CA THR A 174 10.12 -15.05 -5.15
C THR A 174 9.56 -14.87 -3.74
N LEU A 175 8.78 -15.85 -3.25
CA LEU A 175 8.22 -15.84 -1.89
C LEU A 175 9.31 -15.99 -0.82
N ILE A 176 10.28 -16.89 -1.04
CA ILE A 176 11.44 -17.05 -0.12
C ILE A 176 12.22 -15.73 -0.03
N ALA A 177 12.49 -15.09 -1.16
CA ALA A 177 13.16 -13.80 -1.18
C ALA A 177 12.35 -12.69 -0.48
N ALA A 178 11.03 -12.67 -0.68
CA ALA A 178 10.14 -11.73 0.01
C ALA A 178 10.17 -11.94 1.53
N SER A 179 10.20 -13.19 1.98
CA SER A 179 10.30 -13.53 3.40
C SER A 179 11.63 -13.06 4.02
N ILE A 180 12.75 -13.21 3.30
CA ILE A 180 14.06 -12.74 3.76
C ILE A 180 14.07 -11.21 3.88
N VAL A 181 13.52 -10.50 2.88
CA VAL A 181 13.41 -9.04 2.91
C VAL A 181 12.50 -8.58 4.05
N ALA A 182 11.39 -9.26 4.29
CA ALA A 182 10.47 -8.97 5.39
C ALA A 182 11.15 -9.14 6.76
N LEU A 183 11.92 -10.20 6.95
CA LEU A 183 12.71 -10.42 8.17
C LEU A 183 13.77 -9.33 8.39
N ALA A 184 14.43 -8.88 7.32
CA ALA A 184 15.38 -7.77 7.40
C ALA A 184 14.70 -6.45 7.81
N PHE A 185 13.49 -6.19 7.30
CA PHE A 185 12.70 -5.01 7.69
C PHE A 185 12.15 -5.10 9.12
N TYR A 186 11.90 -6.29 9.63
CA TYR A 186 11.46 -6.47 11.01
C TYR A 186 12.52 -5.98 12.03
N GLY A 187 13.80 -6.00 11.66
CA GLY A 187 14.87 -5.44 12.46
C GLY A 187 14.76 -3.91 12.70
N PHE A 188 14.03 -3.19 11.85
CA PHE A 188 13.79 -1.75 12.04
C PHE A 188 12.72 -1.44 13.10
N ALA A 189 11.88 -2.41 13.49
CA ALA A 189 10.84 -2.21 14.48
C ALA A 189 11.40 -1.72 15.83
N GLY A 190 12.50 -2.31 16.30
CA GLY A 190 13.13 -1.92 17.56
C GLY A 190 13.86 -0.55 17.52
N VAL A 191 14.20 -0.04 16.34
CA VAL A 191 14.90 1.25 16.22
C VAL A 191 13.96 2.41 16.55
N VAL A 192 12.71 2.35 16.12
CA VAL A 192 11.73 3.43 16.36
C VAL A 192 11.22 3.40 17.79
N GLU A 193 11.04 2.21 18.39
CA GLU A 193 10.67 2.10 19.82
C GLU A 193 11.75 2.76 20.72
N ASN A 194 13.06 2.54 20.41
CA ASN A 194 14.14 3.18 21.15
C ASN A 194 14.30 4.68 20.86
N LEU A 195 13.77 5.19 19.74
CA LEU A 195 13.81 6.61 19.41
C LEU A 195 12.66 7.38 20.04
N LEU A 196 11.58 6.65 20.44
CA LEU A 196 10.37 7.18 21.09
C LEU A 196 10.44 7.14 22.60
N ALA A 197 11.32 6.30 23.19
CA ALA A 197 11.59 6.25 24.63
C ALA A 197 12.56 7.36 25.03
#